data_f4a5ad14ea542445489ef766f48a2fab
#
_entry.id   f4a5ad14ea542445489ef766f48a2fab
#
_cell.length_a   1.000
_cell.length_b   1.000
_cell.length_c   1.000
_cell.angle_alpha   90.00
_cell.angle_beta   90.00
_cell.angle_gamma   90.00
#
_symmetry.space_group_name_H-M   'P 1'
#
loop_
_entity.id
_entity.type
_entity.pdbx_description
1 polymer ?
#
loop_
_entity_poly.entity_id
_entity_poly.type
_entity_poly.pdbx_seq_one_letter_code
_entity_poly.pdbx_strand_id
1 'polypeptide(L)'
;IIILNPESVMLGEVVVKSNRPVTAIKGDALVTNVAGSQLEHAGTANDVLTQVPMVLGRDGNFEVFGKGSPAIYINGREVQDLTQLSQLNSADIKNVEVITNPGAKYDASVKSVIRIRTKRPQGDGFSGTLRAQGVMQKYFRTVDQANFKFRTGGLELFGNFGYIGGKFQSSNR
;
A
#
# COMPACT_ATOMS: atom_id res chain seq x y z
N ILE A 1 -37.44 -47.42 -29.60
CA ILE A 1 -36.40 -47.53 -28.58
C ILE A 1 -35.61 -46.24 -28.68
N ILE A 2 -35.78 -45.35 -27.66
CA ILE A 2 -35.04 -44.10 -27.56
C ILE A 2 -33.80 -44.40 -26.69
N ILE A 3 -32.60 -44.34 -27.25
CA ILE A 3 -31.32 -44.50 -26.54
C ILE A 3 -30.92 -43.10 -26.07
N LEU A 4 -31.02 -42.83 -24.78
CA LEU A 4 -30.46 -41.62 -24.15
C LEU A 4 -28.99 -41.85 -23.85
N ASN A 5 -28.10 -41.11 -24.51
CA ASN A 5 -26.69 -41.05 -24.15
C ASN A 5 -26.54 -40.12 -22.95
N PRO A 6 -26.03 -40.53 -21.83
CA PRO A 6 -25.70 -39.63 -20.73
C PRO A 6 -24.41 -38.86 -21.09
N GLU A 7 -24.56 -37.62 -21.48
CA GLU A 7 -23.44 -36.71 -21.60
C GLU A 7 -23.06 -36.25 -20.18
N SER A 8 -22.01 -36.81 -19.63
CA SER A 8 -21.43 -36.34 -18.36
C SER A 8 -20.65 -35.06 -18.62
N VAL A 9 -21.25 -33.91 -18.35
CA VAL A 9 -20.52 -32.64 -18.28
C VAL A 9 -19.70 -32.65 -17.01
N MET A 10 -18.40 -32.85 -17.13
CA MET A 10 -17.47 -32.63 -16.02
C MET A 10 -17.43 -31.14 -15.71
N LEU A 11 -18.10 -30.73 -14.65
CA LEU A 11 -17.96 -29.40 -14.07
C LEU A 11 -16.54 -29.33 -13.53
N GLY A 12 -15.71 -28.50 -14.14
CA GLY A 12 -14.38 -28.22 -13.63
C GLY A 12 -14.44 -27.67 -12.22
N GLU A 13 -13.60 -28.18 -11.35
CA GLU A 13 -13.50 -27.73 -9.95
C GLU A 13 -13.23 -26.22 -9.91
N VAL A 14 -14.21 -25.43 -9.48
CA VAL A 14 -14.03 -24.01 -9.21
C VAL A 14 -13.35 -23.88 -7.84
N VAL A 15 -12.03 -23.78 -7.85
CA VAL A 15 -11.27 -23.47 -6.64
C VAL A 15 -11.48 -22.00 -6.30
N VAL A 16 -12.44 -21.69 -5.45
CA VAL A 16 -12.61 -20.35 -4.89
C VAL A 16 -11.50 -20.10 -3.88
N LYS A 17 -10.40 -19.50 -4.33
CA LYS A 17 -9.38 -18.97 -3.41
C LYS A 17 -9.98 -17.76 -2.69
N SER A 18 -10.30 -17.91 -1.41
CA SER A 18 -10.71 -16.78 -0.57
C SER A 18 -9.52 -15.82 -0.40
N ASN A 19 -9.57 -14.67 -1.06
CA ASN A 19 -8.58 -13.60 -0.94
C ASN A 19 -8.89 -12.67 0.25
N ARG A 20 -9.36 -13.21 1.36
CA ARG A 20 -9.58 -12.40 2.56
C ARG A 20 -8.27 -12.13 3.27
N PRO A 21 -8.07 -10.91 3.81
CA PRO A 21 -6.89 -10.62 4.62
C PRO A 21 -6.87 -11.57 5.82
N VAL A 22 -5.82 -12.33 5.93
CA VAL A 22 -5.62 -13.23 7.09
C VAL A 22 -4.95 -12.41 8.17
N THR A 23 -5.70 -12.11 9.23
CA THR A 23 -5.17 -11.47 10.43
C THR A 23 -4.96 -12.52 11.50
N ALA A 24 -3.78 -12.55 12.09
CA ALA A 24 -3.40 -13.47 13.15
C ALA A 24 -2.67 -12.74 14.28
N ILE A 25 -2.88 -13.19 15.51
CA ILE A 25 -2.12 -12.70 16.67
C ILE A 25 -0.78 -13.45 16.70
N LYS A 26 0.32 -12.70 16.72
CA LYS A 26 1.66 -13.25 16.82
C LYS A 26 2.44 -12.56 17.93
N GLY A 27 2.52 -13.19 19.10
CA GLY A 27 3.05 -12.58 20.29
C GLY A 27 2.15 -11.41 20.76
N ASP A 28 2.73 -10.22 20.85
CA ASP A 28 2.07 -8.96 21.22
C ASP A 28 1.56 -8.15 20.01
N ALA A 29 1.75 -8.69 18.80
CA ALA A 29 1.38 -8.04 17.55
C ALA A 29 0.18 -8.71 16.87
N LEU A 30 -0.73 -7.89 16.37
CA LEU A 30 -1.76 -8.29 15.42
C LEU A 30 -1.17 -8.16 14.01
N VAL A 31 -0.96 -9.28 13.34
CA VAL A 31 -0.34 -9.34 12.01
C VAL A 31 -1.40 -9.54 10.95
N THR A 32 -1.51 -8.60 10.02
CA THR A 32 -2.38 -8.69 8.85
C THR A 32 -1.53 -8.90 7.60
N ASN A 33 -1.73 -10.02 6.91
CA ASN A 33 -1.07 -10.30 5.65
C ASN A 33 -1.71 -9.51 4.52
N VAL A 34 -0.90 -8.74 3.81
CA VAL A 34 -1.31 -7.96 2.63
C VAL A 34 -1.01 -8.76 1.37
N ALA A 35 0.19 -9.31 1.26
CA ALA A 35 0.58 -10.14 0.12
C ALA A 35 -0.33 -11.36 -0.03
N GLY A 36 -0.87 -11.56 -1.23
CA GLY A 36 -1.80 -12.64 -1.55
C GLY A 36 -3.22 -12.46 -0.99
N SER A 37 -3.57 -11.29 -0.48
CA SER A 37 -4.90 -10.93 -0.01
C SER A 37 -5.53 -9.84 -0.89
N GLN A 38 -6.80 -9.50 -0.65
CA GLN A 38 -7.46 -8.38 -1.33
C GLN A 38 -6.78 -7.03 -1.05
N LEU A 39 -6.12 -6.90 0.10
CA LEU A 39 -5.41 -5.68 0.47
C LEU A 39 -4.22 -5.38 -0.45
N GLU A 40 -3.70 -6.37 -1.16
CA GLU A 40 -2.64 -6.17 -2.17
C GLU A 40 -3.08 -5.23 -3.30
N HIS A 41 -4.37 -5.14 -3.55
CA HIS A 41 -4.98 -4.31 -4.60
C HIS A 41 -5.66 -3.04 -4.04
N ALA A 42 -5.44 -2.72 -2.78
CA ALA A 42 -6.09 -1.58 -2.15
C ALA A 42 -5.63 -0.21 -2.69
N GLY A 43 -4.45 -0.16 -3.31
CA GLY A 43 -3.86 1.05 -3.89
C GLY A 43 -2.60 1.49 -3.14
N THR A 44 -2.73 2.18 -2.03
CA THR A 44 -1.61 2.71 -1.24
C THR A 44 -1.55 2.09 0.16
N ALA A 45 -0.45 2.36 0.88
CA ALA A 45 -0.35 1.95 2.28
C ALA A 45 -1.43 2.62 3.15
N ASN A 46 -1.87 3.83 2.83
CA ASN A 46 -2.98 4.48 3.52
C ASN A 46 -4.26 3.64 3.39
N ASP A 47 -4.58 3.18 2.18
CA ASP A 47 -5.78 2.39 1.92
C ASP A 47 -5.70 1.01 2.61
N VAL A 48 -4.51 0.44 2.69
CA VAL A 48 -4.27 -0.79 3.46
C VAL A 48 -4.53 -0.56 4.94
N LEU A 49 -3.94 0.50 5.53
CA LEU A 49 -4.04 0.77 6.96
C LEU A 49 -5.48 1.01 7.42
N THR A 50 -6.32 1.63 6.60
CA THR A 50 -7.76 1.82 6.92
C THR A 50 -8.55 0.52 7.00
N GLN A 51 -8.03 -0.56 6.41
CA GLN A 51 -8.66 -1.89 6.40
C GLN A 51 -8.02 -2.86 7.40
N VAL A 52 -6.95 -2.44 8.10
CA VAL A 52 -6.30 -3.25 9.14
C VAL A 52 -7.12 -3.18 10.42
N PRO A 53 -7.45 -4.30 11.06
CA PRO A 53 -8.16 -4.30 12.33
C PRO A 53 -7.45 -3.49 13.40
N MET A 54 -8.22 -2.82 14.26
CA MET A 54 -7.77 -1.90 15.33
C MET A 54 -7.14 -0.60 14.85
N VAL A 55 -6.99 -0.36 13.56
CA VAL A 55 -6.50 0.91 13.01
C VAL A 55 -7.68 1.73 12.51
N LEU A 56 -7.76 2.96 12.98
CA LEU A 56 -8.73 3.96 12.53
C LEU A 56 -7.99 5.00 11.69
N GLY A 57 -8.31 5.07 10.41
CA GLY A 57 -7.77 6.10 9.51
C GLY A 57 -8.79 7.20 9.28
N ARG A 58 -8.37 8.46 9.48
CA ARG A 58 -9.17 9.64 9.15
C ARG A 58 -8.27 10.72 8.58
N ASP A 59 -8.58 11.18 7.38
CA ASP A 59 -7.90 12.31 6.72
C ASP A 59 -6.36 12.18 6.69
N GLY A 60 -5.85 10.96 6.43
CA GLY A 60 -4.42 10.68 6.38
C GLY A 60 -3.74 10.51 7.74
N ASN A 61 -4.46 10.69 8.84
CA ASN A 61 -4.00 10.38 10.19
C ASN A 61 -4.48 8.99 10.61
N PHE A 62 -3.69 8.34 11.45
CA PHE A 62 -4.00 6.99 11.94
C PHE A 62 -4.01 6.96 13.45
N GLU A 63 -4.97 6.22 13.98
CA GLU A 63 -5.08 5.94 15.41
C GLU A 63 -5.26 4.44 15.63
N VAL A 64 -4.66 3.92 16.69
CA VAL A 64 -4.93 2.56 17.14
C VAL A 64 -6.01 2.62 18.22
N PHE A 65 -7.04 1.81 18.06
CA PHE A 65 -8.20 1.79 18.95
C PHE A 65 -7.79 1.69 20.43
N GLY A 66 -8.20 2.66 21.23
CA GLY A 66 -7.89 2.73 22.67
C GLY A 66 -6.44 3.10 23.02
N LYS A 67 -5.58 3.40 22.03
CA LYS A 67 -4.15 3.75 22.25
C LYS A 67 -3.76 5.12 21.68
N GLY A 68 -4.60 5.70 20.83
CA GLY A 68 -4.33 6.98 20.15
C GLY A 68 -3.36 6.83 18.97
N SER A 69 -2.62 7.91 18.69
CA SER A 69 -1.72 7.97 17.52
C SER A 69 -0.54 7.02 17.66
N PRO A 70 -0.32 6.10 16.72
CA PRO A 70 0.79 5.16 16.73
C PRO A 70 2.07 5.78 16.15
N ALA A 71 3.23 5.28 16.57
CA ALA A 71 4.44 5.43 15.80
C ALA A 71 4.43 4.42 14.62
N ILE A 72 4.68 4.90 13.41
CA ILE A 72 4.60 4.09 12.18
C ILE A 72 6.02 3.82 11.68
N TYR A 73 6.30 2.57 11.36
CA TYR A 73 7.61 2.13 10.85
C TYR A 73 7.45 1.39 9.52
N ILE A 74 8.30 1.73 8.54
CA ILE A 74 8.45 0.98 7.29
C ILE A 74 9.81 0.30 7.31
N ASN A 75 9.83 -1.04 7.30
CA ASN A 75 11.06 -1.86 7.36
C ASN A 75 12.01 -1.47 8.50
N GLY A 76 11.45 -1.09 9.67
CA GLY A 76 12.21 -0.69 10.85
C GLY A 76 12.67 0.76 10.88
N ARG A 77 12.36 1.57 9.85
CA ARG A 77 12.60 3.01 9.84
C ARG A 77 11.31 3.75 10.19
N GLU A 78 11.38 4.66 11.14
CA GLU A 78 10.24 5.49 11.52
C GLU A 78 9.82 6.45 10.41
N VAL A 79 8.53 6.54 10.20
CA VAL A 79 7.91 7.43 9.21
C VAL A 79 7.73 8.80 9.86
N GLN A 80 8.52 9.77 9.42
CA GLN A 80 8.43 11.15 9.89
C GLN A 80 7.36 11.95 9.13
N ASP A 81 7.10 11.59 7.89
CA ASP A 81 6.12 12.23 7.02
C ASP A 81 5.13 11.19 6.49
N LEU A 82 3.86 11.36 6.83
CA LEU A 82 2.77 10.46 6.45
C LEU A 82 2.56 10.42 4.92
N THR A 83 3.08 11.37 4.15
CA THR A 83 3.05 11.32 2.69
C THR A 83 3.80 10.10 2.13
N GLN A 84 4.77 9.55 2.86
CA GLN A 84 5.44 8.30 2.49
C GLN A 84 4.47 7.12 2.39
N LEU A 85 3.41 7.11 3.20
CA LEU A 85 2.39 6.06 3.16
C LEU A 85 1.53 6.14 1.89
N SER A 86 1.26 7.35 1.40
CA SER A 86 0.52 7.54 0.14
C SER A 86 1.37 7.19 -1.10
N GLN A 87 2.69 7.22 -0.96
CA GLN A 87 3.62 6.84 -2.04
C GLN A 87 3.94 5.34 -2.07
N LEU A 88 3.73 4.63 -0.95
CA LEU A 88 3.97 3.20 -0.86
C LEU A 88 2.79 2.43 -1.46
N ASN A 89 3.05 1.67 -2.53
CA ASN A 89 2.04 0.85 -3.18
C ASN A 89 1.68 -0.36 -2.30
N SER A 90 0.39 -0.67 -2.20
CA SER A 90 -0.11 -1.84 -1.46
C SER A 90 0.46 -3.17 -1.99
N ALA A 91 0.71 -3.26 -3.30
CA ALA A 91 1.31 -4.43 -3.93
C ALA A 91 2.74 -4.72 -3.43
N ASP A 92 3.46 -3.71 -2.92
CA ASP A 92 4.79 -3.85 -2.36
C ASP A 92 4.77 -4.25 -0.87
N ILE A 93 3.62 -4.20 -0.21
CA ILE A 93 3.49 -4.53 1.20
C ILE A 93 3.38 -6.05 1.37
N LYS A 94 4.17 -6.59 2.28
CA LYS A 94 4.09 -8.00 2.67
C LYS A 94 3.06 -8.21 3.78
N ASN A 95 3.21 -7.49 4.88
CA ASN A 95 2.30 -7.51 6.02
C ASN A 95 2.35 -6.21 6.81
N VAL A 96 1.32 -5.99 7.61
CA VAL A 96 1.20 -4.91 8.58
C VAL A 96 1.06 -5.54 9.96
N GLU A 97 1.85 -5.06 10.92
CA GLU A 97 1.83 -5.51 12.30
C GLU A 97 1.40 -4.35 13.20
N VAL A 98 0.34 -4.55 13.96
CA VAL A 98 -0.15 -3.57 14.96
C VAL A 98 0.21 -4.07 16.36
N ILE A 99 1.02 -3.29 17.08
CA ILE A 99 1.48 -3.58 18.44
C ILE A 99 0.82 -2.60 19.38
N THR A 100 -0.02 -3.10 20.26
CA THR A 100 -0.79 -2.28 21.22
C THR A 100 -0.06 -2.03 22.53
N ASN A 101 0.96 -2.83 22.82
CA ASN A 101 1.83 -2.67 23.98
C ASN A 101 3.29 -2.77 23.54
N PRO A 102 3.84 -1.68 22.96
CA PRO A 102 5.24 -1.66 22.56
C PRO A 102 6.11 -1.77 23.81
N GLY A 103 6.98 -2.79 23.83
CA GLY A 103 7.90 -3.01 24.95
C GLY A 103 9.05 -1.99 24.91
N ALA A 104 10.09 -2.24 25.75
CA ALA A 104 11.25 -1.37 25.93
C ALA A 104 12.10 -1.07 24.67
N LYS A 105 11.70 -1.59 23.50
CA LYS A 105 12.33 -1.29 22.19
C LYS A 105 11.95 0.08 21.62
N TYR A 106 10.89 0.67 22.15
CA TYR A 106 10.33 1.92 21.66
C TYR A 106 10.39 2.97 22.77
N ASP A 107 10.32 4.23 22.39
CA ASP A 107 10.25 5.32 23.35
C ASP A 107 9.08 5.15 24.31
N ALA A 108 9.26 5.52 25.57
CA ALA A 108 8.24 5.37 26.61
C ALA A 108 6.95 6.18 26.34
N SER A 109 7.03 7.19 25.49
CA SER A 109 5.88 7.99 25.04
C SER A 109 5.01 7.28 24.03
N VAL A 110 5.53 6.25 23.32
CA VAL A 110 4.85 5.51 22.25
C VAL A 110 3.90 4.48 22.85
N LYS A 111 2.60 4.70 22.72
CA LYS A 111 1.55 3.82 23.26
C LYS A 111 1.17 2.68 22.32
N SER A 112 1.46 2.81 21.05
CA SER A 112 1.19 1.80 20.02
C SER A 112 2.11 1.99 18.82
N VAL A 113 2.36 0.89 18.11
CA VAL A 113 3.26 0.89 16.95
C VAL A 113 2.59 0.16 15.78
N ILE A 114 2.70 0.73 14.60
CA ILE A 114 2.35 0.07 13.35
C ILE A 114 3.64 -0.20 12.58
N ARG A 115 3.93 -1.46 12.26
CA ARG A 115 5.07 -1.84 11.44
C ARG A 115 4.60 -2.35 10.09
N ILE A 116 5.00 -1.68 9.05
CA ILE A 116 4.78 -2.08 7.66
C ILE A 116 6.04 -2.79 7.17
N ARG A 117 5.89 -4.02 6.74
CA ARG A 117 6.95 -4.78 6.09
C ARG A 117 6.66 -4.90 4.61
N THR A 118 7.60 -4.47 3.79
CA THR A 118 7.50 -4.62 2.35
C THR A 118 8.01 -6.00 1.90
N LYS A 119 7.55 -6.43 0.75
CA LYS A 119 8.15 -7.57 0.05
C LYS A 119 9.62 -7.23 -0.21
N ARG A 120 10.50 -8.20 -0.06
CA ARG A 120 11.88 -8.01 -0.50
C ARG A 120 11.84 -7.83 -2.01
N PRO A 121 12.47 -6.79 -2.57
CA PRO A 121 12.60 -6.69 -4.01
C PRO A 121 13.29 -7.96 -4.51
N GLN A 122 12.62 -8.71 -5.36
CA GLN A 122 13.20 -9.91 -5.94
C GLN A 122 14.05 -9.49 -7.14
N GLY A 123 15.39 -9.54 -6.96
CA GLY A 123 16.35 -9.39 -8.04
C GLY A 123 16.71 -7.95 -8.43
N ASP A 124 17.67 -7.88 -9.33
CA ASP A 124 18.07 -6.68 -10.05
C ASP A 124 16.99 -6.36 -11.10
N GLY A 125 16.75 -5.10 -11.36
CA GLY A 125 15.74 -4.73 -12.33
C GLY A 125 15.48 -3.24 -12.42
N PHE A 126 14.68 -2.90 -13.40
CA PHE A 126 14.13 -1.56 -13.64
C PHE A 126 12.64 -1.55 -13.34
N SER A 127 12.19 -0.57 -12.59
CA SER A 127 10.77 -0.28 -12.40
C SER A 127 10.51 1.20 -12.60
N GLY A 128 9.34 1.53 -13.15
CA GLY A 128 8.95 2.91 -13.36
C GLY A 128 7.45 3.08 -13.35
N THR A 129 7.01 4.28 -13.00
CA THR A 129 5.61 4.67 -13.03
C THR A 129 5.48 5.95 -13.81
N LEU A 130 4.57 5.97 -14.77
CA LEU A 130 4.18 7.16 -15.52
C LEU A 130 2.77 7.55 -15.09
N ARG A 131 2.59 8.79 -14.71
CA ARG A 131 1.29 9.37 -14.42
C ARG A 131 1.10 10.61 -15.29
N ALA A 132 0.05 10.62 -16.10
CA ALA A 132 -0.38 11.78 -16.86
C ALA A 132 -1.78 12.18 -16.39
N GLN A 133 -1.96 13.43 -16.03
CA GLN A 133 -3.23 13.97 -15.59
C GLN A 133 -3.57 15.23 -16.35
N GLY A 134 -4.67 15.21 -17.11
CA GLY A 134 -5.26 16.38 -17.74
C GLY A 134 -6.32 17.00 -16.83
N VAL A 135 -6.21 18.30 -16.55
CA VAL A 135 -7.22 19.06 -15.82
C VAL A 135 -7.80 20.11 -16.77
N MET A 136 -9.11 20.07 -16.98
CA MET A 136 -9.83 21.00 -17.83
C MET A 136 -10.69 21.90 -16.94
N GLN A 137 -10.26 23.12 -16.79
CA GLN A 137 -11.06 24.20 -16.17
C GLN A 137 -11.36 25.22 -17.24
N LYS A 138 -10.95 26.46 -17.09
CA LYS A 138 -11.04 27.49 -18.14
C LYS A 138 -9.98 27.31 -19.23
N TYR A 139 -8.84 26.70 -18.86
CA TYR A 139 -7.73 26.35 -19.76
C TYR A 139 -7.29 24.92 -19.48
N PHE A 140 -6.84 24.23 -20.53
CA PHE A 140 -6.30 22.89 -20.43
C PHE A 140 -4.92 22.93 -19.75
N ARG A 141 -4.74 22.11 -18.71
CA ARG A 141 -3.49 21.97 -17.99
C ARG A 141 -3.14 20.48 -17.89
N THR A 142 -1.89 20.14 -18.19
CA THR A 142 -1.35 18.81 -17.97
C THR A 142 -0.40 18.79 -16.80
N VAL A 143 -0.45 17.71 -16.03
CA VAL A 143 0.50 17.40 -14.97
C VAL A 143 1.00 16.01 -15.26
N ASP A 144 2.26 15.91 -15.67
CA ASP A 144 2.88 14.65 -16.03
C ASP A 144 3.99 14.33 -15.01
N GLN A 145 4.01 13.11 -14.51
CA GLN A 145 4.99 12.64 -13.55
C GLN A 145 5.56 11.32 -14.02
N ALA A 146 6.88 11.18 -13.98
CA ALA A 146 7.60 9.96 -14.23
C ALA A 146 8.50 9.65 -13.04
N ASN A 147 8.38 8.46 -12.50
CA ASN A 147 9.28 7.94 -11.49
C ASN A 147 9.98 6.72 -12.05
N PHE A 148 11.27 6.57 -11.81
CA PHE A 148 12.01 5.37 -12.18
C PHE A 148 12.93 4.94 -11.06
N LYS A 149 13.12 3.65 -10.97
CA LYS A 149 14.00 3.00 -10.01
C LYS A 149 14.74 1.88 -10.73
N PHE A 150 16.06 1.90 -10.60
CA PHE A 150 16.93 0.87 -11.13
C PHE A 150 17.76 0.27 -9.99
N ARG A 151 17.82 -1.04 -9.93
CA ARG A 151 18.62 -1.77 -8.94
C ARG A 151 19.48 -2.81 -9.63
N THR A 152 20.74 -2.86 -9.29
CA THR A 152 21.68 -3.90 -9.71
C THR A 152 22.81 -4.07 -8.71
N GLY A 153 23.13 -5.32 -8.32
CA GLY A 153 24.31 -5.67 -7.50
C GLY A 153 24.49 -4.87 -6.21
N GLY A 154 23.39 -4.42 -5.56
CA GLY A 154 23.46 -3.59 -4.35
C GLY A 154 23.46 -2.08 -4.60
N LEU A 155 23.57 -1.65 -5.87
CA LEU A 155 23.37 -0.26 -6.28
C LEU A 155 21.88 -0.01 -6.54
N GLU A 156 21.35 1.06 -5.96
CA GLU A 156 19.96 1.49 -6.19
C GLU A 156 19.99 2.95 -6.67
N LEU A 157 19.46 3.17 -7.87
CA LEU A 157 19.27 4.48 -8.47
C LEU A 157 17.77 4.77 -8.56
N PHE A 158 17.37 5.95 -8.15
CA PHE A 158 16.00 6.43 -8.30
C PHE A 158 16.01 7.84 -8.90
N GLY A 159 14.98 8.13 -9.67
CA GLY A 159 14.78 9.46 -10.21
C GLY A 159 13.30 9.75 -10.36
N ASN A 160 12.95 11.02 -10.23
CA ASN A 160 11.62 11.54 -10.50
C ASN A 160 11.71 12.72 -11.46
N PHE A 161 10.75 12.80 -12.35
CA PHE A 161 10.58 13.92 -13.28
C PHE A 161 9.13 14.35 -13.23
N GLY A 162 8.91 15.66 -13.08
CA GLY A 162 7.57 16.24 -13.11
C GLY A 162 7.54 17.39 -14.13
N TYR A 163 6.52 17.38 -14.98
CA TYR A 163 6.24 18.45 -15.94
C TYR A 163 4.82 18.98 -15.73
N ILE A 164 4.70 20.31 -15.71
CA ILE A 164 3.42 20.97 -15.64
C ILE A 164 3.32 21.88 -16.85
N GLY A 165 2.43 21.54 -17.79
CA GLY A 165 2.16 22.32 -18.99
C GLY A 165 0.78 22.97 -18.92
N GLY A 166 0.67 24.21 -19.39
CA GLY A 166 -0.61 24.93 -19.47
C GLY A 166 -0.41 26.42 -19.67
N LYS A 167 -1.48 27.11 -20.09
CA LYS A 167 -1.47 28.58 -20.20
C LYS A 167 -1.79 29.20 -18.84
N PHE A 168 -0.89 30.04 -18.35
CA PHE A 168 -1.11 30.86 -17.16
C PHE A 168 -1.51 32.27 -17.62
N GLN A 169 -2.63 32.78 -17.16
CA GLN A 169 -2.99 34.18 -17.33
C GLN A 169 -2.66 34.92 -16.03
N SER A 170 -1.59 35.74 -16.08
CA SER A 170 -1.33 36.69 -15.00
C SER A 170 -2.31 37.86 -15.14
N SER A 171 -3.21 37.95 -14.19
CA SER A 171 -4.05 39.14 -14.05
C SER A 171 -3.34 40.13 -13.10
N ASN A 172 -2.55 41.04 -13.67
CA ASN A 172 -2.13 42.21 -12.91
C ASN A 172 -3.34 43.17 -12.80
N ARG A 173 -3.75 43.39 -11.59
CA ARG A 173 -4.61 44.49 -11.19
C ARG A 173 -3.83 45.42 -10.30
#